data_3f2739116f138a5fcbcbcc3a552fb77b
#
_entry.id   3f2739116f138a5fcbcbcc3a552fb77b
#
_cell.length_a   1.000
_cell.length_b   1.000
_cell.length_c   1.000
_cell.angle_alpha   90.00
_cell.angle_beta   90.00
_cell.angle_gamma   90.00
#
_symmetry.space_group_name_H-M   'P 1'
#
loop_
_entity.id
_entity.type
_entity.pdbx_description
1 polymer ?
#
loop_
_entity_poly.entity_id
_entity_poly.type
_entity_poly.pdbx_seq_one_letter_code
_entity_poly.pdbx_strand_id
1 'polypeptide(L)'
;HRLRHGGAPYPETLHGSALDEADFVSGFTREGFLDAVHRSKAYIASGDAFQVVLSQRLSVPFRARPVDVYRALRAMNPSPYMYFLDTGATQVVGSSPEILVRLQGDEVTVRPIAGTRPRGRTHDEDLALEAELLADPKERAEHLMLIDLGRNDAGRVSEPGTVEVGEQ
;
A
#
# COMPACT_ATOMS: atom_id res chain seq x y z
N HIS A 1 17.12 28.70 7.68
CA HIS A 1 18.57 28.78 7.78
C HIS A 1 19.23 27.38 7.95
N ARG A 2 18.60 26.43 8.65
CA ARG A 2 19.12 25.06 8.84
C ARG A 2 19.06 24.18 7.57
N LEU A 3 18.18 24.48 6.64
CA LEU A 3 18.03 23.70 5.40
C LEU A 3 19.13 23.98 4.35
N ARG A 4 19.87 25.07 4.48
CA ARG A 4 20.91 25.45 3.52
C ARG A 4 22.32 24.89 3.82
N HIS A 5 22.55 24.34 5.02
CA HIS A 5 23.88 23.87 5.46
C HIS A 5 23.90 22.44 5.97
N GLY A 6 22.80 21.71 5.86
CA GLY A 6 22.66 20.34 6.34
C GLY A 6 22.79 19.28 5.28
N GLY A 7 23.75 19.38 4.40
CA GLY A 7 24.17 18.25 3.57
C GLY A 7 24.84 17.22 4.48
N ALA A 8 24.05 16.38 5.18
CA ALA A 8 24.64 15.19 5.75
C ALA A 8 25.30 14.41 4.60
N PRO A 9 26.55 13.99 4.71
CA PRO A 9 27.21 13.20 3.69
C PRO A 9 26.32 11.98 3.38
N TYR A 10 26.31 11.58 2.12
CA TYR A 10 25.72 10.30 1.71
C TYR A 10 26.26 9.23 2.67
N PRO A 11 25.42 8.32 3.16
CA PRO A 11 25.90 7.29 4.05
C PRO A 11 27.08 6.60 3.39
N GLU A 12 28.21 6.53 4.11
CA GLU A 12 29.29 5.62 3.77
C GLU A 12 28.66 4.26 3.55
N THR A 13 29.08 3.56 2.51
CA THR A 13 28.53 2.27 2.09
C THR A 13 28.27 1.41 3.34
N LEU A 14 27.00 1.13 3.62
CA LEU A 14 26.62 0.30 4.75
C LEU A 14 27.14 -1.11 4.46
N HIS A 15 28.30 -1.46 4.97
CA HIS A 15 28.81 -2.82 4.99
C HIS A 15 28.04 -3.61 6.05
N GLY A 16 26.84 -4.05 5.72
CA GLY A 16 26.05 -5.00 6.48
C GLY A 16 26.00 -6.32 5.72
N SER A 17 25.98 -7.45 6.44
CA SER A 17 25.56 -8.72 5.83
C SER A 17 24.14 -8.54 5.27
N ALA A 18 23.89 -9.07 4.07
CA ALA A 18 22.53 -9.16 3.55
C ALA A 18 21.66 -9.88 4.59
N LEU A 19 20.44 -9.36 4.80
CA LEU A 19 19.46 -10.05 5.64
C LEU A 19 18.97 -11.27 4.89
N ASP A 20 18.84 -12.38 5.63
CA ASP A 20 18.24 -13.62 5.15
C ASP A 20 16.79 -13.70 5.66
N GLU A 21 15.98 -14.54 5.02
CA GLU A 21 14.58 -14.76 5.42
C GLU A 21 14.46 -15.23 6.88
N ALA A 22 15.44 -15.99 7.36
CA ALA A 22 15.53 -16.48 8.74
C ALA A 22 15.74 -15.35 9.79
N ASP A 23 16.17 -14.16 9.38
CA ASP A 23 16.39 -13.02 10.28
C ASP A 23 15.06 -12.36 10.69
N PHE A 24 13.97 -12.63 9.97
CA PHE A 24 12.68 -12.01 10.20
C PHE A 24 11.83 -12.82 11.17
N VAL A 25 11.29 -12.12 12.17
CA VAL A 25 10.31 -12.68 13.09
C VAL A 25 8.90 -12.29 12.64
N SER A 26 8.07 -13.29 12.35
CA SER A 26 6.68 -13.08 11.97
C SER A 26 5.77 -12.97 13.19
N GLY A 27 4.72 -12.14 13.09
CA GLY A 27 3.64 -12.07 14.07
C GLY A 27 2.66 -13.26 14.02
N PHE A 28 2.74 -14.10 12.97
CA PHE A 28 1.97 -15.33 12.81
C PHE A 28 2.89 -16.50 12.54
N THR A 29 2.52 -17.70 13.02
CA THR A 29 2.99 -18.94 12.41
C THR A 29 2.25 -19.16 11.10
N ARG A 30 2.80 -19.99 10.22
CA ARG A 30 2.13 -20.34 8.95
C ARG A 30 0.76 -20.96 9.19
N GLU A 31 0.65 -21.89 10.12
CA GLU A 31 -0.59 -22.57 10.50
C GLU A 31 -1.60 -21.59 11.08
N GLY A 32 -1.18 -20.70 12.00
CA GLY A 32 -2.03 -19.66 12.58
C GLY A 32 -2.58 -18.68 11.55
N PHE A 33 -1.78 -18.33 10.52
CA PHE A 33 -2.25 -17.48 9.42
C PHE A 33 -3.27 -18.21 8.55
N LEU A 34 -3.03 -19.48 8.21
CA LEU A 34 -3.98 -20.29 7.44
C LEU A 34 -5.30 -20.48 8.17
N ASP A 35 -5.28 -20.72 9.48
CA ASP A 35 -6.48 -20.80 10.30
C ASP A 35 -7.27 -19.48 10.33
N ALA A 36 -6.56 -18.35 10.39
CA ALA A 36 -7.20 -17.04 10.31
C ALA A 36 -7.85 -16.81 8.94
N VAL A 37 -7.22 -17.24 7.84
CA VAL A 37 -7.80 -17.22 6.48
C VAL A 37 -9.07 -18.07 6.42
N HIS A 38 -9.04 -19.30 6.94
CA HIS A 38 -10.21 -20.19 6.94
C HIS A 38 -11.39 -19.60 7.72
N ARG A 39 -11.14 -19.01 8.89
CA ARG A 39 -12.18 -18.31 9.67
C ARG A 39 -12.72 -17.09 8.95
N SER A 40 -11.86 -16.30 8.32
CA SER A 40 -12.28 -15.13 7.53
C SER A 40 -13.20 -15.53 6.37
N LYS A 41 -12.84 -16.61 5.66
CA LYS A 41 -13.70 -17.17 4.60
C LYS A 41 -15.04 -17.65 5.11
N ALA A 42 -15.11 -18.23 6.32
CA ALA A 42 -16.36 -18.63 6.95
C ALA A 42 -17.25 -17.42 7.28
N TYR A 43 -16.69 -16.33 7.82
CA TYR A 43 -17.43 -15.08 8.06
C TYR A 43 -17.97 -14.46 6.76
N ILE A 44 -17.20 -14.49 5.68
CA ILE A 44 -17.68 -14.01 4.38
C ILE A 44 -18.82 -14.89 3.87
N ALA A 45 -18.70 -16.22 3.97
CA ALA A 45 -19.73 -17.15 3.52
C ALA A 45 -21.03 -17.07 4.32
N SER A 46 -20.95 -16.71 5.63
CA SER A 46 -22.12 -16.47 6.48
C SER A 46 -22.77 -15.10 6.30
N GLY A 47 -22.14 -14.19 5.56
CA GLY A 47 -22.62 -12.84 5.33
C GLY A 47 -22.27 -11.85 6.43
N ASP A 48 -21.35 -12.21 7.34
CA ASP A 48 -20.90 -11.34 8.45
C ASP A 48 -19.94 -10.25 7.97
N ALA A 49 -19.24 -10.48 6.87
CA ALA A 49 -18.32 -9.53 6.25
C ALA A 49 -18.25 -9.71 4.73
N PHE A 50 -18.00 -8.63 4.00
CA PHE A 50 -17.77 -8.68 2.55
C PHE A 50 -16.30 -8.97 2.21
N GLN A 51 -15.40 -8.40 3.00
CA GLN A 51 -13.96 -8.54 2.83
C GLN A 51 -13.29 -8.55 4.19
N VAL A 52 -12.24 -9.35 4.32
CA VAL A 52 -11.34 -9.35 5.48
C VAL A 52 -9.91 -9.27 4.98
N VAL A 53 -9.17 -8.26 5.45
CA VAL A 53 -7.75 -8.11 5.17
C VAL A 53 -6.94 -8.58 6.36
N LEU A 54 -6.24 -9.69 6.21
CA LEU A 54 -5.31 -10.19 7.22
C LEU A 54 -3.95 -9.54 7.01
N SER A 55 -3.36 -9.02 8.09
CA SER A 55 -2.03 -8.43 8.04
C SER A 55 -1.02 -9.31 8.78
N GLN A 56 0.20 -9.35 8.24
CA GLN A 56 1.34 -10.00 8.87
C GLN A 56 2.43 -8.96 9.11
N ARG A 57 2.90 -8.86 10.35
CA ARG A 57 4.04 -8.03 10.70
C ARG A 57 5.31 -8.88 10.72
N LEU A 58 6.28 -8.46 9.93
CA LEU A 58 7.63 -9.00 9.98
C LEU A 58 8.52 -8.03 10.76
N SER A 59 9.33 -8.54 11.66
CA SER A 59 10.23 -7.76 12.49
C SER A 59 11.66 -8.26 12.33
N VAL A 60 12.59 -7.35 12.26
CA VAL A 60 14.02 -7.65 12.15
C VAL A 60 14.80 -6.66 13.02
N PRO A 61 15.92 -7.09 13.67
CA PRO A 61 16.80 -6.16 14.37
C PRO A 61 17.34 -5.10 13.42
N PHE A 62 17.16 -3.83 13.77
CA PHE A 62 17.51 -2.72 12.92
C PHE A 62 18.57 -1.82 13.59
N ARG A 63 19.69 -1.55 12.90
CA ARG A 63 20.82 -0.77 13.44
C ARG A 63 21.10 0.52 12.68
N ALA A 64 20.61 0.67 11.46
CA ALA A 64 20.78 1.87 10.67
C ALA A 64 19.85 2.99 11.16
N ARG A 65 20.15 4.22 10.80
CA ARG A 65 19.23 5.33 11.10
C ARG A 65 17.99 5.20 10.19
N PRO A 66 16.78 5.36 10.71
CA PRO A 66 15.57 5.25 9.90
C PRO A 66 15.52 6.19 8.68
N VAL A 67 16.15 7.37 8.79
CA VAL A 67 16.27 8.30 7.66
C VAL A 67 17.13 7.74 6.52
N ASP A 68 18.07 6.85 6.79
CA ASP A 68 18.90 6.22 5.76
C ASP A 68 18.09 5.12 5.02
N VAL A 69 17.14 4.45 5.70
CA VAL A 69 16.13 3.60 5.04
C VAL A 69 15.27 4.41 4.09
N TYR A 70 14.79 5.58 4.53
CA TYR A 70 14.03 6.48 3.66
C TYR A 70 14.82 6.86 2.40
N ARG A 71 16.11 7.18 2.56
CA ARG A 71 17.00 7.55 1.45
C ARG A 71 17.21 6.38 0.48
N ALA A 72 17.43 5.17 1.02
CA ALA A 72 17.58 3.96 0.22
C ALA A 72 16.28 3.66 -0.55
N LEU A 73 15.15 3.69 0.13
CA LEU A 73 13.84 3.47 -0.46
C LEU A 73 13.55 4.47 -1.59
N ARG A 74 13.89 5.75 -1.38
CA ARG A 74 13.76 6.80 -2.39
C ARG A 74 14.61 6.55 -3.64
N ALA A 75 15.79 5.95 -3.48
CA ALA A 75 16.67 5.62 -4.60
C ALA A 75 16.22 4.36 -5.34
N MET A 76 15.72 3.36 -4.62
CA MET A 76 15.33 2.06 -5.17
C MET A 76 13.93 2.06 -5.78
N ASN A 77 12.99 2.72 -5.13
CA ASN A 77 11.58 2.73 -5.52
C ASN A 77 11.00 4.14 -5.30
N PRO A 78 11.37 5.12 -6.14
CA PRO A 78 10.83 6.47 -6.04
C PRO A 78 9.32 6.44 -6.31
N SER A 79 8.59 7.12 -5.46
CA SER A 79 7.13 7.21 -5.51
C SER A 79 6.69 8.66 -5.32
N PRO A 80 5.55 9.08 -5.89
CA PRO A 80 5.01 10.43 -5.70
C PRO A 80 4.74 10.78 -4.24
N TYR A 81 4.40 9.79 -3.41
CA TYR A 81 3.99 9.98 -2.01
C TYR A 81 4.93 9.25 -1.06
N MET A 82 6.13 9.79 -0.94
CA MET A 82 7.11 9.29 0.04
C MET A 82 7.02 10.09 1.32
N TYR A 83 7.09 9.40 2.46
CA TYR A 83 7.03 10.05 3.76
C TYR A 83 7.99 9.45 4.77
N PHE A 84 8.42 10.29 5.70
CA PHE A 84 9.16 9.96 6.90
C PHE A 84 8.48 10.69 8.08
N LEU A 85 7.87 9.94 8.97
CA LEU A 85 7.19 10.47 10.14
C LEU A 85 7.95 10.05 11.39
N ASP A 86 8.29 11.01 12.23
CA ASP A 86 8.89 10.79 13.53
C ASP A 86 7.91 11.23 14.63
N THR A 87 7.42 10.25 15.38
CA THR A 87 6.50 10.46 16.50
C THR A 87 7.21 10.41 17.86
N GLY A 88 8.54 10.40 17.87
CA GLY A 88 9.36 10.28 19.06
C GLY A 88 9.58 8.83 19.50
N ALA A 89 8.52 8.08 19.76
CA ALA A 89 8.59 6.66 20.13
C ALA A 89 8.73 5.73 18.92
N THR A 90 8.23 6.14 17.76
CA THR A 90 8.21 5.32 16.54
C THR A 90 8.49 6.20 15.33
N GLN A 91 9.24 5.67 14.40
CA GLN A 91 9.47 6.31 13.11
C GLN A 91 8.84 5.48 11.99
N VAL A 92 8.09 6.13 11.12
CA VAL A 92 7.39 5.47 10.01
C VAL A 92 7.99 5.94 8.70
N VAL A 93 8.42 5.01 7.87
CA VAL A 93 8.96 5.26 6.54
C VAL A 93 8.08 4.58 5.51
N GLY A 94 7.65 5.31 4.50
CA GLY A 94 6.79 4.74 3.47
C GLY A 94 7.02 5.35 2.08
N SER A 95 6.63 4.57 1.08
CA SER A 95 6.62 4.93 -0.32
C SER A 95 5.30 4.45 -0.92
N SER A 96 4.36 5.37 -1.16
CA SER A 96 3.05 5.04 -1.74
C SER A 96 3.00 5.49 -3.20
N PRO A 97 2.57 4.63 -4.13
CA PRO A 97 2.44 5.00 -5.54
C PRO A 97 1.20 5.86 -5.81
N GLU A 98 0.21 5.84 -4.92
CA GLU A 98 -1.12 6.41 -5.16
C GLU A 98 -1.65 7.13 -3.93
N ILE A 99 -2.62 8.02 -4.14
CA ILE A 99 -3.39 8.67 -3.09
C ILE A 99 -4.44 7.70 -2.53
N LEU A 100 -4.71 7.79 -1.23
CA LEU A 100 -5.92 7.22 -0.64
C LEU A 100 -7.08 8.21 -0.78
N VAL A 101 -6.87 9.44 -0.33
CA VAL A 101 -7.82 10.56 -0.44
C VAL A 101 -7.05 11.86 -0.68
N ARG A 102 -7.61 12.73 -1.50
CA ARG A 102 -7.06 14.07 -1.76
C ARG A 102 -8.17 15.10 -1.64
N LEU A 103 -7.88 16.18 -0.95
CA LEU A 103 -8.70 17.40 -0.93
C LEU A 103 -7.96 18.51 -1.69
N GLN A 104 -8.59 19.06 -2.71
CA GLN A 104 -8.04 20.18 -3.48
C GLN A 104 -9.13 21.24 -3.71
N GLY A 105 -8.98 22.39 -3.08
CA GLY A 105 -10.09 23.33 -2.98
C GLY A 105 -11.26 22.70 -2.22
N ASP A 106 -12.41 22.64 -2.85
CA ASP A 106 -13.63 22.03 -2.30
C ASP A 106 -13.91 20.61 -2.87
N GLU A 107 -12.97 20.06 -3.66
CA GLU A 107 -13.10 18.75 -4.27
C GLU A 107 -12.38 17.69 -3.47
N VAL A 108 -13.10 16.62 -3.08
CA VAL A 108 -12.57 15.41 -2.44
C VAL A 108 -12.48 14.32 -3.50
N THR A 109 -11.28 13.82 -3.74
CA THR A 109 -11.03 12.68 -4.64
C THR A 109 -10.65 11.46 -3.81
N VAL A 110 -11.36 10.34 -4.01
CA VAL A 110 -11.00 9.01 -3.49
C VAL A 110 -10.64 8.13 -4.68
N ARG A 111 -9.52 7.40 -4.58
CA ARG A 111 -9.06 6.56 -5.69
C ARG A 111 -8.83 5.13 -5.21
N PRO A 112 -9.86 4.28 -5.23
CA PRO A 112 -9.72 2.89 -4.88
C PRO A 112 -8.89 2.15 -5.94
N ILE A 113 -8.00 1.30 -5.49
CA ILE A 113 -7.16 0.45 -6.34
C ILE A 113 -7.41 -0.99 -5.95
N ALA A 114 -7.70 -1.83 -6.94
CA ALA A 114 -7.83 -3.27 -6.79
C ALA A 114 -7.26 -3.97 -8.02
N GLY A 115 -6.80 -5.20 -7.79
CA GLY A 115 -6.23 -6.03 -8.84
C GLY A 115 -4.76 -5.71 -9.13
N THR A 116 -4.01 -6.76 -9.44
CA THR A 116 -2.58 -6.61 -9.77
C THR A 116 -2.17 -7.70 -10.76
N ARG A 117 -1.36 -7.31 -11.75
CA ARG A 117 -0.63 -8.20 -12.63
C ARG A 117 0.84 -7.78 -12.68
N PRO A 118 1.77 -8.71 -12.88
CA PRO A 118 3.17 -8.35 -13.13
C PRO A 118 3.27 -7.51 -14.40
N ARG A 119 4.32 -6.69 -14.49
CA ARG A 119 4.60 -5.97 -15.72
C ARG A 119 5.09 -6.93 -16.80
N GLY A 120 4.64 -6.73 -18.02
CA GLY A 120 5.12 -7.45 -19.19
C GLY A 120 6.58 -7.18 -19.49
N ARG A 121 7.28 -8.16 -20.05
CA ARG A 121 8.69 -8.01 -20.52
C ARG A 121 8.77 -7.21 -21.81
N THR A 122 7.70 -7.21 -22.59
CA THR A 122 7.53 -6.44 -23.80
C THR A 122 6.25 -5.60 -23.69
N HIS A 123 6.12 -4.61 -24.56
CA HIS A 123 4.91 -3.78 -24.61
C HIS A 123 3.65 -4.62 -24.91
N ASP A 124 3.74 -5.56 -25.85
CA ASP A 124 2.62 -6.41 -26.25
C ASP A 124 2.20 -7.35 -25.10
N GLU A 125 3.17 -7.91 -24.37
CA GLU A 125 2.90 -8.72 -23.18
C GLU A 125 2.23 -7.89 -22.06
N ASP A 126 2.66 -6.64 -21.87
CA ASP A 126 2.10 -5.72 -20.88
C ASP A 126 0.64 -5.38 -21.22
N LEU A 127 0.32 -5.11 -22.48
CA LEU A 127 -1.06 -4.88 -22.94
C LEU A 127 -1.94 -6.14 -22.80
N ALA A 128 -1.38 -7.33 -23.02
CA ALA A 128 -2.11 -8.57 -22.81
C ALA A 128 -2.45 -8.81 -21.33
N LEU A 129 -1.51 -8.51 -20.41
CA LEU A 129 -1.73 -8.61 -18.97
C LEU A 129 -2.74 -7.57 -18.46
N GLU A 130 -2.72 -6.36 -19.00
CA GLU A 130 -3.74 -5.34 -18.75
C GLU A 130 -5.13 -5.82 -19.17
N ALA A 131 -5.25 -6.32 -20.39
CA ALA A 131 -6.53 -6.86 -20.90
C ALA A 131 -7.03 -8.04 -20.06
N GLU A 132 -6.14 -8.94 -19.62
CA GLU A 132 -6.47 -10.05 -18.72
C GLU A 132 -6.99 -9.52 -17.38
N LEU A 133 -6.33 -8.53 -16.78
CA LEU A 133 -6.75 -7.93 -15.52
C LEU A 133 -8.15 -7.33 -15.61
N LEU A 134 -8.41 -6.55 -16.67
CA LEU A 134 -9.70 -5.89 -16.91
C LEU A 134 -10.82 -6.88 -17.22
N ALA A 135 -10.49 -8.06 -17.76
CA ALA A 135 -11.44 -9.12 -18.04
C ALA A 135 -11.73 -10.04 -16.84
N ASP A 136 -10.91 -10.02 -15.79
CA ASP A 136 -11.03 -10.91 -14.64
C ASP A 136 -12.28 -10.56 -13.79
N PRO A 137 -13.30 -11.45 -13.70
CA PRO A 137 -14.53 -11.15 -12.99
C PRO A 137 -14.32 -10.93 -11.48
N LYS A 138 -13.35 -11.61 -10.88
CA LYS A 138 -13.04 -11.48 -9.45
C LYS A 138 -12.43 -10.12 -9.16
N GLU A 139 -11.43 -9.72 -9.93
CA GLU A 139 -10.76 -8.43 -9.77
C GLU A 139 -11.72 -7.26 -10.01
N ARG A 140 -12.60 -7.40 -11.01
CA ARG A 140 -13.68 -6.42 -11.27
C ARG A 140 -14.68 -6.32 -10.12
N ALA A 141 -15.09 -7.45 -9.54
CA ALA A 141 -16.02 -7.45 -8.40
C ALA A 141 -15.39 -6.77 -7.16
N GLU A 142 -14.12 -7.03 -6.90
CA GLU A 142 -13.37 -6.37 -5.83
C GLU A 142 -13.27 -4.85 -6.08
N HIS A 143 -12.94 -4.44 -7.29
CA HIS A 143 -12.85 -3.03 -7.67
C HIS A 143 -14.18 -2.30 -7.50
N LEU A 144 -15.28 -2.86 -7.96
CA LEU A 144 -16.61 -2.29 -7.79
C LEU A 144 -17.02 -2.17 -6.33
N MET A 145 -16.67 -3.16 -5.50
CA MET A 145 -16.89 -3.10 -4.06
C MET A 145 -16.13 -1.94 -3.41
N LEU A 146 -14.87 -1.71 -3.80
CA LEU A 146 -14.06 -0.61 -3.30
C LEU A 146 -14.54 0.76 -3.79
N ILE A 147 -15.03 0.84 -5.04
CA ILE A 147 -15.69 2.05 -5.57
C ILE A 147 -16.93 2.40 -4.72
N ASP A 148 -17.77 1.42 -4.43
CA ASP A 148 -18.98 1.64 -3.64
C ASP A 148 -18.67 2.08 -2.21
N LEU A 149 -17.64 1.50 -1.59
CA LEU A 149 -17.12 1.94 -0.30
C LEU A 149 -16.60 3.39 -0.37
N GLY A 150 -15.82 3.73 -1.39
CA GLY A 150 -15.29 5.09 -1.61
C GLY A 150 -16.40 6.12 -1.83
N ARG A 151 -17.45 5.76 -2.56
CA ARG A 151 -18.64 6.61 -2.73
C ARG A 151 -19.35 6.89 -1.41
N ASN A 152 -19.50 5.87 -0.56
CA ASN A 152 -20.10 6.02 0.76
C ASN A 152 -19.26 6.95 1.67
N ASP A 153 -17.94 6.79 1.65
CA ASP A 153 -17.04 7.64 2.45
C ASP A 153 -17.01 9.08 1.95
N ALA A 154 -16.92 9.30 0.63
CA ALA A 154 -17.01 10.62 0.04
C ALA A 154 -18.38 11.28 0.34
N GLY A 155 -19.47 10.53 0.26
CA GLY A 155 -20.83 11.02 0.51
C GLY A 155 -21.06 11.54 1.93
N ARG A 156 -20.25 11.13 2.91
CA ARG A 156 -20.34 11.63 4.30
C ARG A 156 -19.86 13.07 4.45
N VAL A 157 -19.03 13.53 3.55
CA VAL A 157 -18.37 14.85 3.62
C VAL A 157 -18.69 15.75 2.43
N SER A 158 -19.44 15.24 1.45
CA SER A 158 -19.83 15.98 0.24
C SER A 158 -21.27 16.47 0.34
N GLU A 159 -21.62 17.48 -0.45
CA GLU A 159 -23.00 17.92 -0.61
C GLU A 159 -23.84 16.80 -1.25
N PRO A 160 -25.11 16.60 -0.82
CA PRO A 160 -25.96 15.58 -1.40
C PRO A 160 -26.12 15.74 -2.93
N GLY A 161 -25.86 14.66 -3.66
CA GLY A 161 -25.99 14.63 -5.13
C GLY A 161 -24.75 15.09 -5.91
N THR A 162 -23.63 15.39 -5.23
CA THR A 162 -22.38 15.83 -5.90
C THR A 162 -21.34 14.73 -6.04
N VAL A 163 -21.62 13.50 -5.52
CA VAL A 163 -20.67 12.38 -5.63
C VAL A 163 -20.80 11.76 -7.01
N GLU A 164 -19.72 11.81 -7.76
CA GLU A 164 -19.60 11.25 -9.10
C GLU A 164 -18.56 10.15 -9.14
N VAL A 165 -18.79 9.13 -9.99
CA VAL A 165 -17.78 8.11 -10.31
C VAL A 165 -17.19 8.50 -11.67
N GLY A 166 -15.89 8.78 -11.66
CA GLY A 166 -15.15 9.11 -12.86
C GLY A 166 -14.73 7.86 -13.67
N GLU A 167 -13.45 7.73 -13.93
CA GLU A 167 -12.88 6.57 -14.62
C GLU A 167 -12.99 5.30 -13.75
N GLN A 168 -13.36 4.18 -14.38
CA GLN A 168 -13.46 2.84 -13.78
C GLN A 168 -12.44 1.89 -14.40
#